data_520cfa35ca3d6e0b6c509d23317a7212
#
_entry.id   520cfa35ca3d6e0b6c509d23317a7212
#
_cell.length_a   1.000
_cell.length_b   1.000
_cell.length_c   1.000
_cell.angle_alpha   90.00
_cell.angle_beta   90.00
_cell.angle_gamma   90.00
#
_symmetry.space_group_name_H-M   'P 1'
#
loop_
_entity.id
_entity.type
_entity.pdbx_description
1 polymer ?
#
loop_
_entity_poly.entity_id
_entity_poly.type
_entity_poly.pdbx_seq_one_letter_code
_entity_poly.pdbx_strand_id
1 'polypeptide(L)'
;MMEYTFDLDDFAARHLGGDVERLAELSLGTIQAQPQVYGTSVLGGDDCDDTNLAWEVYHRLWGVERFRKSPAAIPDGTECKGEQWMRGDTRNSFRTLCGREIAGDGSDPGRVVGFKGLRRFGVEDELFEQAREFWYTYHRIGNFLPLPNLKCGGKTMNTYRTFWHDYFDWFLLALRRCLLGKLRADAMLMRLVHENMFFWEEFLGEDGWRRYVEKFMLEDYCNGRLVPNRLYSGIWHWQRDVSRDEYVHACREYIRKATKLIDRRGKRMMHEIAMQNRRRECRRGVGGPPITRIEYGESGYFGRPTEFVIDVEAGTFTCGEGPEMTCPDGKTTWSPPWKVPDCDRARFMEIVEDCDFLAWQDRYRRGCCDGTYWDLKVMSGSRTLREIRGENRWPDQWTEVVRLLRFCHSPVNLFNGLYELNLYDEDEGSDEDDCFYDDDLPDEDA
;
A
#
# COMPACT_ATOMS: atom_id res chain seq x y z
N MET A 1 11.19 5.38 -20.42
CA MET A 1 10.06 6.18 -19.86
C MET A 1 10.60 6.86 -18.63
N MET A 2 10.61 8.19 -18.58
CA MET A 2 10.96 8.89 -17.34
C MET A 2 9.94 8.46 -16.30
N GLU A 3 10.34 7.70 -15.28
CA GLU A 3 9.58 7.60 -14.05
C GLU A 3 9.54 9.03 -13.50
N TYR A 4 8.38 9.65 -13.55
CA TYR A 4 8.17 10.92 -12.87
C TYR A 4 8.30 10.64 -11.38
N THR A 5 9.44 10.97 -10.82
CA THR A 5 9.63 11.02 -9.37
C THR A 5 8.86 12.23 -8.89
N PHE A 6 7.66 12.00 -8.37
CA PHE A 6 6.92 13.05 -7.68
C PHE A 6 7.53 13.21 -6.27
N ASP A 7 7.89 14.45 -5.94
CA ASP A 7 8.45 14.76 -4.63
C ASP A 7 7.36 15.39 -3.75
N LEU A 8 6.88 14.63 -2.77
CA LEU A 8 5.84 15.04 -1.84
C LEU A 8 6.32 16.18 -0.91
N ASP A 9 7.58 16.21 -0.55
CA ASP A 9 8.12 17.24 0.35
C ASP A 9 8.27 18.58 -0.37
N ASP A 10 8.72 18.55 -1.63
CA ASP A 10 8.73 19.73 -2.49
C ASP A 10 7.30 20.23 -2.78
N PHE A 11 6.35 19.32 -3.00
CA PHE A 11 4.94 19.68 -3.13
C PHE A 11 4.40 20.35 -1.85
N ALA A 12 4.67 19.75 -0.68
CA ALA A 12 4.25 20.33 0.59
C ALA A 12 4.88 21.69 0.85
N ALA A 13 6.16 21.87 0.54
CA ALA A 13 6.84 23.16 0.68
C ALA A 13 6.19 24.23 -0.18
N ARG A 14 5.85 23.93 -1.45
CA ARG A 14 5.27 24.89 -2.39
C ARG A 14 3.80 25.19 -2.16
N HIS A 15 2.99 24.19 -1.78
CA HIS A 15 1.54 24.30 -1.79
C HIS A 15 0.87 24.17 -0.42
N LEU A 16 1.57 23.61 0.57
CA LEU A 16 1.02 23.32 1.90
C LEU A 16 1.73 24.12 3.01
N GLY A 17 2.64 25.03 2.65
CA GLY A 17 3.42 25.79 3.63
C GLY A 17 4.44 24.94 4.40
N GLY A 18 4.90 23.83 3.81
CA GLY A 18 5.84 22.88 4.41
C GLY A 18 5.17 21.85 5.34
N ASP A 19 3.85 21.90 5.50
CA ASP A 19 3.12 20.98 6.38
C ASP A 19 2.38 19.91 5.56
N VAL A 20 2.99 18.74 5.45
CA VAL A 20 2.43 17.61 4.71
C VAL A 20 1.11 17.09 5.33
N GLU A 21 0.88 17.30 6.62
CA GLU A 21 -0.35 16.86 7.30
C GLU A 21 -1.60 17.53 6.70
N ARG A 22 -1.46 18.73 6.13
CA ARG A 22 -2.55 19.44 5.45
C ARG A 22 -3.09 18.72 4.21
N LEU A 23 -2.34 17.78 3.63
CA LEU A 23 -2.82 16.98 2.50
C LEU A 23 -4.03 16.11 2.89
N ALA A 24 -4.17 15.74 4.17
CA ALA A 24 -5.32 14.98 4.66
C ALA A 24 -6.67 15.68 4.41
N GLU A 25 -6.67 17.01 4.31
CA GLU A 25 -7.87 17.83 4.17
C GLU A 25 -8.15 18.23 2.71
N LEU A 26 -7.19 18.02 1.81
CA LEU A 26 -7.33 18.38 0.40
C LEU A 26 -7.99 17.29 -0.43
N SER A 27 -8.84 17.71 -1.36
CA SER A 27 -9.38 16.83 -2.38
C SER A 27 -8.37 16.69 -3.53
N LEU A 28 -7.89 15.46 -3.77
CA LEU A 28 -6.98 15.20 -4.89
C LEU A 28 -7.68 15.37 -6.24
N GLY A 29 -9.00 15.21 -6.29
CA GLY A 29 -9.77 15.57 -7.48
C GLY A 29 -9.69 17.07 -7.83
N THR A 30 -9.69 17.93 -6.81
CA THR A 30 -9.47 19.39 -7.02
C THR A 30 -8.05 19.67 -7.46
N ILE A 31 -7.05 19.02 -6.86
CA ILE A 31 -5.65 19.17 -7.26
C ILE A 31 -5.46 18.74 -8.72
N GLN A 32 -5.99 17.59 -9.10
CA GLN A 32 -5.90 17.03 -10.45
C GLN A 32 -6.58 17.96 -11.50
N ALA A 33 -7.70 18.59 -11.13
CA ALA A 33 -8.43 19.51 -11.99
C ALA A 33 -7.71 20.88 -12.20
N GLN A 34 -6.67 21.17 -11.42
CA GLN A 34 -5.95 22.46 -11.43
C GLN A 34 -4.44 22.30 -11.66
N PRO A 35 -4.01 21.66 -12.77
CA PRO A 35 -2.58 21.42 -13.03
C PRO A 35 -1.79 22.71 -13.21
N GLN A 36 -2.43 23.82 -13.59
CA GLN A 36 -1.82 25.14 -13.68
C GLN A 36 -1.43 25.71 -12.30
N VAL A 37 -2.08 25.26 -11.21
CA VAL A 37 -1.79 25.70 -9.84
C VAL A 37 -0.79 24.74 -9.18
N TYR A 38 -1.03 23.43 -9.30
CA TYR A 38 -0.30 22.41 -8.56
C TYR A 38 0.84 21.74 -9.35
N GLY A 39 0.94 22.05 -10.65
CA GLY A 39 1.92 21.47 -11.56
C GLY A 39 1.42 20.17 -12.23
N THR A 40 1.91 19.90 -13.44
CA THR A 40 1.55 18.69 -14.19
C THR A 40 2.17 17.43 -13.63
N SER A 41 3.23 17.52 -12.82
CA SER A 41 3.88 16.38 -12.15
C SER A 41 2.96 15.64 -11.18
N VAL A 42 1.92 16.31 -10.66
CA VAL A 42 0.89 15.70 -9.81
C VAL A 42 0.10 14.63 -10.57
N LEU A 43 -0.08 14.82 -11.89
CA LEU A 43 -0.83 13.92 -12.76
C LEU A 43 -0.07 12.61 -12.94
N GLY A 44 -0.69 11.59 -13.47
CA GLY A 44 -0.04 10.30 -13.75
C GLY A 44 -1.01 9.17 -13.96
N GLY A 45 -2.29 9.39 -13.66
CA GLY A 45 -3.39 8.47 -13.87
C GLY A 45 -4.64 9.18 -14.35
N ASP A 46 -5.63 8.39 -14.77
CA ASP A 46 -6.92 8.90 -15.23
C ASP A 46 -7.79 9.39 -14.07
N ASP A 47 -7.61 8.80 -12.88
CA ASP A 47 -8.37 9.08 -11.67
C ASP A 47 -7.49 9.71 -10.58
N CYS A 48 -8.10 10.44 -9.66
CA CYS A 48 -7.40 11.16 -8.58
C CYS A 48 -6.70 10.22 -7.58
N ASP A 49 -7.19 9.00 -7.42
CA ASP A 49 -6.60 7.94 -6.58
C ASP A 49 -5.43 7.20 -7.27
N ASP A 50 -5.19 7.52 -8.55
CA ASP A 50 -4.11 6.95 -9.36
C ASP A 50 -3.11 8.01 -9.85
N THR A 51 -3.11 9.21 -9.24
CA THR A 51 -2.15 10.28 -9.50
C THR A 51 -0.76 9.97 -8.94
N ASN A 52 0.27 10.63 -9.46
CA ASN A 52 1.63 10.50 -8.93
C ASN A 52 1.71 10.89 -7.43
N LEU A 53 0.93 11.90 -7.03
CA LEU A 53 0.80 12.30 -5.63
C LEU A 53 0.26 11.16 -4.75
N ALA A 54 -0.82 10.50 -5.19
CA ALA A 54 -1.40 9.37 -4.46
C ALA A 54 -0.41 8.20 -4.37
N TRP A 55 0.28 7.92 -5.48
CA TRP A 55 1.28 6.84 -5.52
C TRP A 55 2.48 7.11 -4.62
N GLU A 56 2.94 8.35 -4.52
CA GLU A 56 4.01 8.70 -3.58
C GLU A 56 3.59 8.46 -2.12
N VAL A 57 2.34 8.79 -1.77
CA VAL A 57 1.79 8.48 -0.45
C VAL A 57 1.73 6.96 -0.21
N TYR A 58 1.23 6.16 -1.18
CA TYR A 58 1.17 4.71 -1.04
C TYR A 58 2.55 4.08 -0.91
N HIS A 59 3.50 4.59 -1.66
CA HIS A 59 4.88 4.14 -1.61
C HIS A 59 5.51 4.44 -0.25
N ARG A 60 5.41 5.68 0.24
CA ARG A 60 5.97 6.07 1.55
C ARG A 60 5.37 5.32 2.72
N LEU A 61 4.07 5.09 2.72
CA LEU A 61 3.40 4.42 3.83
C LEU A 61 3.52 2.90 3.80
N TRP A 62 3.44 2.30 2.60
CA TRP A 62 3.22 0.87 2.48
C TRP A 62 4.22 0.15 1.58
N GLY A 63 5.18 0.87 0.99
CA GLY A 63 6.14 0.29 0.05
C GLY A 63 5.51 -0.28 -1.22
N VAL A 64 4.29 0.16 -1.58
CA VAL A 64 3.55 -0.37 -2.72
C VAL A 64 4.00 0.31 -4.00
N GLU A 65 4.38 -0.49 -4.99
CA GLU A 65 4.82 -0.05 -6.32
C GLU A 65 3.68 -0.17 -7.34
N ARG A 66 3.50 0.88 -8.17
CA ARG A 66 2.48 0.90 -9.23
C ARG A 66 2.76 -0.09 -10.35
N PHE A 67 4.02 -0.14 -10.77
CA PHE A 67 4.48 -0.94 -11.89
C PHE A 67 5.51 -1.95 -11.44
N ARG A 68 5.42 -3.17 -11.94
CA ARG A 68 6.49 -4.14 -11.83
C ARG A 68 7.28 -4.17 -13.13
N LYS A 69 8.59 -4.09 -13.05
CA LYS A 69 9.44 -4.36 -14.22
C LYS A 69 9.32 -5.83 -14.57
N SER A 70 8.98 -6.13 -15.82
CA SER A 70 8.98 -7.52 -16.29
C SER A 70 10.38 -8.09 -16.17
N PRO A 71 10.57 -9.29 -15.58
CA PRO A 71 11.87 -9.94 -15.55
C PRO A 71 12.36 -10.40 -16.94
N ALA A 72 11.50 -10.40 -17.95
CA ALA A 72 11.89 -10.67 -19.32
C ALA A 72 12.57 -9.43 -19.92
N ALA A 73 13.88 -9.32 -19.73
CA ALA A 73 14.71 -8.46 -20.56
C ALA A 73 14.58 -8.92 -22.01
N ILE A 74 13.92 -8.11 -22.83
CA ILE A 74 13.89 -8.35 -24.28
C ILE A 74 15.26 -7.94 -24.81
N PRO A 75 15.96 -8.81 -25.55
CA PRO A 75 17.36 -8.59 -25.95
C PRO A 75 17.63 -7.43 -26.90
N ASP A 76 16.62 -6.74 -27.38
CA ASP A 76 16.73 -5.78 -28.48
C ASP A 76 16.44 -4.30 -28.10
N GLY A 77 16.50 -3.94 -26.82
CA GLY A 77 16.48 -2.52 -26.40
C GLY A 77 15.12 -1.83 -26.55
N THR A 78 14.04 -2.55 -26.86
CA THR A 78 12.68 -2.00 -26.80
C THR A 78 12.28 -1.78 -25.34
N GLU A 79 11.92 -0.56 -25.01
CA GLU A 79 11.43 -0.19 -23.67
C GLU A 79 10.23 -1.06 -23.28
N CYS A 80 10.44 -1.99 -22.36
CA CYS A 80 9.32 -2.73 -21.75
C CYS A 80 8.46 -1.72 -20.99
N LYS A 81 7.25 -1.48 -21.45
CA LYS A 81 6.22 -0.83 -20.64
C LYS A 81 5.98 -1.74 -19.44
N GLY A 82 6.36 -1.30 -18.25
CA GLY A 82 6.11 -2.04 -17.02
C GLY A 82 4.62 -2.40 -16.94
N GLU A 83 4.31 -3.65 -16.57
CA GLU A 83 2.93 -4.06 -16.33
C GLU A 83 2.41 -3.35 -15.07
N GLN A 84 1.21 -2.74 -15.16
CA GLN A 84 0.59 -2.11 -14.00
C GLN A 84 0.02 -3.20 -13.08
N TRP A 85 0.72 -3.46 -11.99
CA TRP A 85 0.36 -4.50 -11.03
C TRP A 85 -0.59 -4.04 -9.96
N MET A 86 -0.52 -2.76 -9.61
CA MET A 86 -1.35 -2.15 -8.59
C MET A 86 -2.10 -0.96 -9.18
N ARG A 87 -3.27 -0.68 -8.65
CA ARG A 87 -4.08 0.48 -9.00
C ARG A 87 -4.65 1.11 -7.74
N GLY A 88 -4.66 2.46 -7.70
CA GLY A 88 -5.41 3.20 -6.68
C GLY A 88 -6.91 2.97 -6.84
N ASP A 89 -7.64 3.02 -5.74
CA ASP A 89 -9.10 2.91 -5.76
C ASP A 89 -9.72 3.70 -4.60
N THR A 90 -10.81 4.39 -4.91
CA THR A 90 -11.60 5.16 -3.95
C THR A 90 -12.63 4.25 -3.28
N ARG A 91 -12.61 4.18 -1.93
CA ARG A 91 -13.36 3.17 -1.20
C ARG A 91 -14.77 3.54 -0.80
N ASN A 92 -14.99 4.68 -0.19
CA ASN A 92 -16.33 5.13 0.14
C ASN A 92 -16.81 6.07 -0.96
N SER A 93 -17.88 5.74 -1.64
CA SER A 93 -18.48 6.55 -2.68
C SER A 93 -19.93 6.87 -2.33
N PHE A 94 -20.49 7.88 -2.94
CA PHE A 94 -21.88 8.26 -2.78
C PHE A 94 -22.75 7.84 -3.99
N ARG A 95 -22.15 7.20 -5.02
CA ARG A 95 -22.86 6.89 -6.28
C ARG A 95 -24.06 5.96 -6.08
N THR A 96 -23.96 5.06 -5.13
CA THR A 96 -25.05 4.15 -4.80
C THR A 96 -26.20 4.84 -4.04
N LEU A 97 -25.88 5.85 -3.25
CA LEU A 97 -26.86 6.67 -2.52
C LEU A 97 -27.36 7.84 -3.35
N CYS A 98 -26.47 8.76 -3.68
CA CYS A 98 -26.81 10.04 -4.30
C CYS A 98 -26.95 9.90 -5.83
N GLY A 99 -26.60 8.75 -6.41
CA GLY A 99 -26.50 8.55 -7.84
C GLY A 99 -25.27 9.21 -8.44
N ARG A 100 -25.19 9.20 -9.77
CA ARG A 100 -24.10 9.90 -10.46
C ARG A 100 -24.29 11.41 -10.34
N GLU A 101 -23.17 12.11 -10.21
CA GLU A 101 -23.09 13.56 -10.33
C GLU A 101 -23.61 14.02 -11.70
N ILE A 102 -24.18 15.22 -11.72
CA ILE A 102 -24.55 15.93 -12.93
C ILE A 102 -23.58 17.09 -13.06
N ALA A 103 -22.71 17.01 -14.06
CA ALA A 103 -21.78 18.09 -14.36
C ALA A 103 -22.53 19.32 -14.89
N GLY A 104 -21.96 20.51 -14.70
CA GLY A 104 -22.44 21.73 -15.31
C GLY A 104 -22.27 21.74 -16.83
N ASP A 105 -22.59 22.84 -17.45
CA ASP A 105 -22.60 23.06 -18.90
C ASP A 105 -21.21 22.99 -19.59
N GLY A 106 -20.18 22.53 -18.89
CA GLY A 106 -18.81 22.42 -19.41
C GLY A 106 -17.97 23.68 -19.24
N SER A 107 -18.52 24.78 -18.74
CA SER A 107 -17.76 26.01 -18.44
C SER A 107 -16.83 25.85 -17.24
N ASP A 108 -17.13 24.91 -16.36
CA ASP A 108 -16.32 24.51 -15.20
C ASP A 108 -16.39 22.97 -15.04
N PRO A 109 -15.39 22.23 -15.54
CA PRO A 109 -15.40 20.75 -15.53
C PRO A 109 -15.39 20.14 -14.13
N GLY A 110 -15.13 20.91 -13.07
CA GLY A 110 -15.22 20.47 -11.67
C GLY A 110 -16.56 20.78 -11.01
N ARG A 111 -17.49 21.47 -11.68
CA ARG A 111 -18.73 21.91 -11.07
C ARG A 111 -19.83 20.84 -11.10
N VAL A 112 -20.11 20.29 -9.95
CA VAL A 112 -21.30 19.44 -9.75
C VAL A 112 -22.52 20.32 -9.60
N VAL A 113 -23.57 20.11 -10.45
CA VAL A 113 -24.82 20.88 -10.42
C VAL A 113 -26.00 20.06 -9.88
N GLY A 114 -25.80 18.79 -9.56
CA GLY A 114 -26.81 17.94 -8.95
C GLY A 114 -26.39 16.47 -8.91
N PHE A 115 -27.25 15.65 -8.32
CA PHE A 115 -27.08 14.19 -8.24
C PHE A 115 -28.36 13.49 -8.68
N LYS A 116 -28.25 12.52 -9.59
CA LYS A 116 -29.41 11.81 -10.17
C LYS A 116 -30.28 11.11 -9.14
N GLY A 117 -29.68 10.55 -8.09
CA GLY A 117 -30.40 9.89 -7.00
C GLY A 117 -31.22 10.89 -6.16
N LEU A 118 -30.64 12.04 -5.82
CA LEU A 118 -31.34 13.08 -5.06
C LEU A 118 -32.56 13.62 -5.84
N ARG A 119 -32.42 13.84 -7.16
CA ARG A 119 -33.53 14.24 -8.04
C ARG A 119 -34.65 13.24 -8.05
N ARG A 120 -34.30 11.95 -8.15
CA ARG A 120 -35.29 10.88 -8.16
C ARG A 120 -36.19 10.88 -6.94
N PHE A 121 -35.64 11.16 -5.76
CA PHE A 121 -36.39 11.21 -4.50
C PHE A 121 -36.94 12.61 -4.20
N GLY A 122 -36.67 13.62 -5.04
CA GLY A 122 -37.13 14.99 -4.83
C GLY A 122 -36.52 15.64 -3.59
N VAL A 123 -35.25 15.34 -3.28
CA VAL A 123 -34.52 15.77 -2.07
C VAL A 123 -33.30 16.62 -2.37
N GLU A 124 -33.17 17.14 -3.59
CA GLU A 124 -32.02 17.98 -3.96
C GLU A 124 -31.87 19.19 -3.07
N ASP A 125 -32.94 19.94 -2.84
CA ASP A 125 -32.92 21.16 -2.00
C ASP A 125 -32.48 20.86 -0.54
N GLU A 126 -32.67 19.62 -0.11
CA GLU A 126 -32.39 19.20 1.27
C GLU A 126 -30.99 18.63 1.46
N LEU A 127 -30.45 17.93 0.45
CA LEU A 127 -29.21 17.15 0.57
C LEU A 127 -28.10 17.57 -0.38
N PHE A 128 -28.37 18.44 -1.35
CA PHE A 128 -27.40 18.79 -2.38
C PHE A 128 -26.09 19.31 -1.80
N GLU A 129 -26.12 20.24 -0.88
CA GLU A 129 -24.92 20.82 -0.30
C GLU A 129 -24.12 19.78 0.48
N GLN A 130 -24.78 18.91 1.25
CA GLN A 130 -24.12 17.84 1.99
C GLN A 130 -23.47 16.82 1.06
N ALA A 131 -24.17 16.45 -0.03
CA ALA A 131 -23.64 15.53 -1.03
C ALA A 131 -22.46 16.17 -1.80
N ARG A 132 -22.52 17.48 -2.08
CA ARG A 132 -21.44 18.22 -2.71
C ARG A 132 -20.20 18.33 -1.83
N GLU A 133 -20.37 18.62 -0.55
CA GLU A 133 -19.27 18.61 0.41
C GLU A 133 -18.65 17.23 0.54
N PHE A 134 -19.49 16.20 0.58
CA PHE A 134 -18.98 14.83 0.61
C PHE A 134 -18.27 14.45 -0.70
N TRP A 135 -18.66 15.00 -1.85
CA TRP A 135 -17.96 14.80 -3.11
C TRP A 135 -16.50 15.28 -3.06
N TYR A 136 -16.20 16.38 -2.36
CA TYR A 136 -14.81 16.79 -2.11
C TYR A 136 -14.11 15.87 -1.10
N THR A 137 -14.82 15.44 -0.08
CA THR A 137 -14.28 14.56 0.97
C THR A 137 -13.93 13.19 0.41
N TYR A 138 -14.74 12.64 -0.45
CA TYR A 138 -14.52 11.29 -0.96
C TYR A 138 -13.28 11.19 -1.88
N HIS A 139 -12.79 12.30 -2.39
CA HIS A 139 -11.54 12.40 -3.14
C HIS A 139 -10.31 12.73 -2.27
N ARG A 140 -10.42 12.65 -0.94
CA ARG A 140 -9.28 12.84 -0.04
C ARG A 140 -8.47 11.55 0.09
N ILE A 141 -7.18 11.72 0.35
CA ILE A 141 -6.22 10.59 0.45
C ILE A 141 -6.67 9.51 1.46
N GLY A 142 -7.33 9.89 2.54
CA GLY A 142 -7.86 8.96 3.55
C GLY A 142 -8.91 7.98 3.03
N ASN A 143 -9.49 8.23 1.86
CA ASN A 143 -10.45 7.34 1.20
C ASN A 143 -9.81 6.41 0.15
N PHE A 144 -8.52 6.53 -0.09
CA PHE A 144 -7.86 5.78 -1.14
C PHE A 144 -7.16 4.55 -0.60
N LEU A 145 -7.13 3.50 -1.43
CA LEU A 145 -6.45 2.25 -1.13
C LEU A 145 -5.84 1.68 -2.42
N PRO A 146 -4.55 1.32 -2.43
CA PRO A 146 -3.99 0.58 -3.55
C PRO A 146 -4.49 -0.86 -3.53
N LEU A 147 -4.91 -1.35 -4.69
CA LEU A 147 -5.37 -2.72 -4.89
C LEU A 147 -4.60 -3.38 -6.02
N PRO A 148 -4.38 -4.70 -5.96
CA PRO A 148 -3.77 -5.44 -7.05
C PRO A 148 -4.67 -5.44 -8.30
N ASN A 149 -4.04 -5.40 -9.48
CA ASN A 149 -4.72 -5.09 -10.75
C ASN A 149 -4.72 -6.25 -11.77
N LEU A 150 -4.24 -7.44 -11.40
CA LEU A 150 -4.35 -8.59 -12.30
C LEU A 150 -5.80 -9.01 -12.48
N LYS A 151 -6.12 -9.43 -13.69
CA LYS A 151 -7.50 -9.71 -14.11
C LYS A 151 -7.85 -11.19 -13.97
N CYS A 152 -9.06 -11.45 -13.51
CA CYS A 152 -9.71 -12.74 -13.61
C CYS A 152 -11.04 -12.58 -14.35
N GLY A 153 -11.27 -13.36 -15.42
CA GLY A 153 -12.49 -13.27 -16.22
C GLY A 153 -12.76 -11.85 -16.75
N GLY A 154 -11.72 -11.10 -17.10
CA GLY A 154 -11.82 -9.72 -17.58
C GLY A 154 -12.10 -8.66 -16.48
N LYS A 155 -12.19 -9.05 -15.23
CA LYS A 155 -12.42 -8.17 -14.09
C LYS A 155 -11.14 -8.02 -13.24
N THR A 156 -10.94 -6.83 -12.66
CA THR A 156 -9.96 -6.58 -11.62
C THR A 156 -10.69 -6.38 -10.29
N MET A 157 -9.96 -6.33 -9.18
CA MET A 157 -10.56 -6.00 -7.88
C MET A 157 -11.24 -4.63 -7.88
N ASN A 158 -10.69 -3.68 -8.61
CA ASN A 158 -11.30 -2.36 -8.79
C ASN A 158 -12.57 -2.40 -9.64
N THR A 159 -12.64 -3.23 -10.68
CA THR A 159 -13.81 -3.30 -11.58
C THR A 159 -14.87 -4.30 -11.15
N TYR A 160 -14.53 -5.22 -10.25
CA TYR A 160 -15.50 -6.14 -9.65
C TYR A 160 -16.15 -5.50 -8.43
N ARG A 161 -17.21 -4.72 -8.67
CA ARG A 161 -17.88 -3.90 -7.67
C ARG A 161 -19.39 -4.13 -7.62
N THR A 162 -19.86 -5.33 -7.91
CA THR A 162 -21.26 -5.59 -8.24
C THR A 162 -22.24 -5.21 -7.12
N PHE A 163 -21.89 -5.50 -5.86
CA PHE A 163 -22.80 -5.28 -4.73
C PHE A 163 -22.29 -4.27 -3.70
N TRP A 164 -20.98 -4.11 -3.56
CA TRP A 164 -20.35 -3.37 -2.48
C TRP A 164 -19.35 -2.32 -2.95
N HIS A 165 -19.36 -2.01 -4.24
CA HIS A 165 -18.35 -1.11 -4.82
C HIS A 165 -18.31 0.27 -4.21
N ASP A 166 -19.43 0.77 -3.70
CA ASP A 166 -19.47 2.10 -3.08
C ASP A 166 -19.41 2.05 -1.55
N TYR A 167 -19.35 0.85 -0.97
CA TYR A 167 -19.40 0.66 0.47
C TYR A 167 -18.19 -0.12 0.93
N PHE A 168 -17.27 0.60 1.51
CA PHE A 168 -16.00 0.04 1.92
C PHE A 168 -16.17 -1.02 3.02
N ASP A 169 -17.11 -0.84 3.93
CA ASP A 169 -17.45 -1.81 4.97
C ASP A 169 -17.90 -3.17 4.38
N TRP A 170 -18.70 -3.16 3.34
CA TRP A 170 -19.12 -4.38 2.66
C TRP A 170 -17.96 -5.06 1.93
N PHE A 171 -17.12 -4.26 1.26
CA PHE A 171 -15.92 -4.77 0.63
C PHE A 171 -15.00 -5.43 1.65
N LEU A 172 -14.72 -4.76 2.78
CA LEU A 172 -13.85 -5.29 3.83
C LEU A 172 -14.41 -6.59 4.42
N LEU A 173 -15.73 -6.68 4.62
CA LEU A 173 -16.38 -7.88 5.12
C LEU A 173 -16.24 -9.05 4.13
N ALA A 174 -16.47 -8.82 2.84
CA ALA A 174 -16.30 -9.82 1.79
C ALA A 174 -14.83 -10.24 1.67
N LEU A 175 -13.90 -9.29 1.67
CA LEU A 175 -12.46 -9.55 1.62
C LEU A 175 -11.98 -10.37 2.81
N ARG A 176 -12.39 -9.99 4.03
CA ARG A 176 -12.06 -10.77 5.24
C ARG A 176 -12.51 -12.22 5.10
N ARG A 177 -13.75 -12.47 4.64
CA ARG A 177 -14.25 -13.83 4.42
C ARG A 177 -13.40 -14.61 3.43
N CYS A 178 -12.97 -13.96 2.34
CA CYS A 178 -12.09 -14.58 1.35
C CYS A 178 -10.71 -14.93 1.93
N LEU A 179 -10.08 -13.98 2.64
CA LEU A 179 -8.75 -14.17 3.22
C LEU A 179 -8.75 -15.24 4.34
N LEU A 180 -9.86 -15.38 5.05
CA LEU A 180 -10.04 -16.42 6.07
C LEU A 180 -10.49 -17.80 5.50
N GLY A 181 -10.63 -17.92 4.19
CA GLY A 181 -11.07 -19.18 3.57
C GLY A 181 -12.48 -19.63 3.98
N LYS A 182 -13.40 -18.70 4.33
CA LYS A 182 -14.75 -19.07 4.76
C LYS A 182 -15.56 -19.67 3.60
N LEU A 183 -16.36 -20.70 3.88
CA LEU A 183 -17.13 -21.45 2.87
C LEU A 183 -18.14 -20.60 2.07
N ARG A 184 -18.62 -19.50 2.65
CA ARG A 184 -19.56 -18.55 2.01
C ARG A 184 -18.90 -17.28 1.50
N ALA A 185 -17.62 -17.34 1.16
CA ALA A 185 -16.93 -16.22 0.57
C ALA A 185 -17.39 -16.02 -0.89
N ASP A 186 -17.32 -14.77 -1.35
CA ASP A 186 -17.62 -14.41 -2.75
C ASP A 186 -16.69 -15.14 -3.72
N ALA A 187 -17.25 -15.99 -4.59
CA ALA A 187 -16.48 -16.86 -5.48
C ALA A 187 -15.61 -16.09 -6.49
N MET A 188 -16.09 -14.93 -6.99
CA MET A 188 -15.32 -14.11 -7.92
C MET A 188 -14.22 -13.36 -7.17
N LEU A 189 -14.51 -12.82 -5.99
CA LEU A 189 -13.49 -12.17 -5.16
C LEU A 189 -12.41 -13.17 -4.74
N MET A 190 -12.76 -14.41 -4.40
CA MET A 190 -11.81 -15.47 -4.14
C MET A 190 -10.87 -15.75 -5.32
N ARG A 191 -11.42 -15.78 -6.54
CA ARG A 191 -10.62 -15.94 -7.77
C ARG A 191 -9.68 -14.75 -7.96
N LEU A 192 -10.16 -13.53 -7.77
CA LEU A 192 -9.34 -12.32 -7.86
C LEU A 192 -8.24 -12.29 -6.79
N VAL A 193 -8.52 -12.74 -5.58
CA VAL A 193 -7.50 -12.93 -4.53
C VAL A 193 -6.46 -13.94 -4.98
N HIS A 194 -6.89 -15.09 -5.53
CA HIS A 194 -5.97 -16.12 -6.03
C HIS A 194 -5.08 -15.62 -7.18
N GLU A 195 -5.65 -14.94 -8.17
CA GLU A 195 -4.88 -14.37 -9.29
C GLU A 195 -3.85 -13.30 -8.85
N ASN A 196 -4.12 -12.66 -7.71
CA ASN A 196 -3.27 -11.63 -7.14
C ASN A 196 -2.57 -12.11 -5.87
N MET A 197 -2.22 -13.39 -5.78
CA MET A 197 -1.63 -13.99 -4.58
C MET A 197 -0.30 -13.33 -4.19
N PHE A 198 0.48 -12.81 -5.15
CA PHE A 198 1.71 -12.04 -4.90
C PHE A 198 1.52 -10.86 -3.93
N PHE A 199 0.26 -10.38 -3.77
CA PHE A 199 -0.10 -9.31 -2.86
C PHE A 199 -0.83 -9.85 -1.62
N TRP A 200 -1.66 -10.89 -1.78
CA TRP A 200 -2.56 -11.36 -0.73
C TRP A 200 -1.97 -12.44 0.18
N GLU A 201 -0.89 -13.11 -0.24
CA GLU A 201 -0.32 -14.22 0.56
C GLU A 201 0.06 -13.81 1.97
N GLU A 202 0.59 -12.60 2.18
CA GLU A 202 0.95 -12.08 3.50
C GLU A 202 -0.26 -11.74 4.38
N PHE A 203 -1.47 -11.75 3.80
CA PHE A 203 -2.71 -11.36 4.48
C PHE A 203 -3.69 -12.52 4.67
N LEU A 204 -3.28 -13.74 4.41
CA LEU A 204 -4.13 -14.92 4.61
C LEU A 204 -4.26 -15.28 6.09
N GLY A 205 -5.44 -15.81 6.47
CA GLY A 205 -5.75 -16.18 7.84
C GLY A 205 -6.04 -15.00 8.77
N GLU A 206 -6.31 -15.28 10.06
CA GLU A 206 -6.68 -14.23 11.04
C GLU A 206 -5.54 -13.24 11.29
N ASP A 207 -4.31 -13.72 11.43
CA ASP A 207 -3.14 -12.86 11.63
C ASP A 207 -2.81 -12.08 10.35
N GLY A 208 -2.97 -12.71 9.19
CA GLY A 208 -2.86 -12.03 7.91
C GLY A 208 -3.88 -10.90 7.76
N TRP A 209 -5.13 -11.15 8.14
CA TRP A 209 -6.16 -10.13 8.18
C TRP A 209 -5.80 -8.97 9.13
N ARG A 210 -5.28 -9.28 10.32
CA ARG A 210 -4.80 -8.27 11.27
C ARG A 210 -3.73 -7.39 10.65
N ARG A 211 -2.70 -8.02 10.05
CA ARG A 211 -1.65 -7.28 9.32
C ARG A 211 -2.20 -6.38 8.22
N TYR A 212 -3.19 -6.86 7.46
CA TYR A 212 -3.84 -6.05 6.43
C TYR A 212 -4.51 -4.80 7.02
N VAL A 213 -5.29 -4.96 8.08
CA VAL A 213 -5.98 -3.86 8.75
C VAL A 213 -4.98 -2.84 9.31
N GLU A 214 -3.93 -3.30 9.99
CA GLU A 214 -2.88 -2.46 10.57
C GLU A 214 -2.05 -1.76 9.48
N LYS A 215 -1.55 -2.51 8.49
CA LYS A 215 -0.73 -1.98 7.39
C LYS A 215 -1.45 -0.85 6.63
N PHE A 216 -2.73 -1.03 6.33
CA PHE A 216 -3.49 -0.05 5.58
C PHE A 216 -4.30 0.92 6.46
N MET A 217 -4.04 0.95 7.76
CA MET A 217 -4.67 1.86 8.74
C MET A 217 -6.20 1.81 8.69
N LEU A 218 -6.76 0.59 8.78
CA LEU A 218 -8.19 0.33 8.62
C LEU A 218 -8.91 0.02 9.95
N GLU A 219 -8.26 0.19 11.10
CA GLU A 219 -8.79 -0.18 12.41
C GLU A 219 -10.09 0.56 12.75
N ASP A 220 -10.22 1.82 12.30
CA ASP A 220 -11.46 2.60 12.50
C ASP A 220 -12.66 2.04 11.74
N TYR A 221 -12.41 1.21 10.72
CA TYR A 221 -13.45 0.49 9.97
C TYR A 221 -13.86 -0.83 10.62
N CYS A 222 -13.17 -1.25 11.67
CA CYS A 222 -13.38 -2.51 12.36
C CYS A 222 -13.77 -2.31 13.82
N ASN A 223 -14.38 -3.34 14.42
CA ASN A 223 -14.59 -3.41 15.87
C ASN A 223 -13.32 -3.92 16.59
N GLY A 224 -13.38 -4.04 17.91
CA GLY A 224 -12.25 -4.50 18.72
C GLY A 224 -11.75 -5.92 18.42
N ARG A 225 -12.51 -6.71 17.64
CA ARG A 225 -12.12 -8.04 17.12
C ARG A 225 -11.69 -7.99 15.66
N LEU A 226 -11.42 -6.82 15.13
CA LEU A 226 -11.07 -6.57 13.73
C LEU A 226 -12.11 -7.10 12.71
N VAL A 227 -13.36 -7.21 13.12
CA VAL A 227 -14.49 -7.48 12.22
C VAL A 227 -14.97 -6.15 11.65
N PRO A 228 -15.11 -6.01 10.32
CA PRO A 228 -15.58 -4.78 9.71
C PRO A 228 -16.95 -4.34 10.25
N ASN A 229 -17.05 -3.09 10.67
CA ASN A 229 -18.29 -2.48 11.13
C ASN A 229 -19.19 -2.16 9.95
N ARG A 230 -20.49 -2.42 10.07
CA ARG A 230 -21.45 -1.93 9.10
C ARG A 230 -21.67 -0.43 9.25
N LEU A 231 -21.32 0.31 8.21
CA LEU A 231 -21.49 1.76 8.14
C LEU A 231 -22.82 2.13 7.49
N TYR A 232 -23.30 1.22 6.63
CA TYR A 232 -24.36 1.53 5.71
C TYR A 232 -25.55 0.58 5.85
N SER A 233 -26.77 1.16 5.75
CA SER A 233 -28.04 0.46 5.97
C SER A 233 -28.53 -0.41 4.81
N GLY A 234 -27.83 -0.41 3.66
CA GLY A 234 -28.26 -1.16 2.45
C GLY A 234 -29.31 -0.48 1.59
N ILE A 235 -29.57 0.82 1.82
CA ILE A 235 -30.51 1.58 0.97
C ILE A 235 -29.80 2.04 -0.32
N TRP A 236 -30.43 1.79 -1.48
CA TRP A 236 -29.89 2.13 -2.79
C TRP A 236 -30.79 3.17 -3.46
N HIS A 237 -30.23 4.11 -4.17
CA HIS A 237 -30.99 5.17 -4.84
C HIS A 237 -31.98 4.63 -5.91
N TRP A 238 -31.85 3.39 -6.35
CA TRP A 238 -32.77 2.74 -7.30
C TRP A 238 -33.85 1.87 -6.65
N GLN A 239 -33.84 1.69 -5.32
CA GLN A 239 -34.88 0.94 -4.63
C GLN A 239 -36.23 1.67 -4.74
N ARG A 240 -37.29 0.89 -4.93
CA ARG A 240 -38.64 1.43 -5.18
C ARG A 240 -39.45 1.61 -3.90
N ASP A 241 -39.17 0.78 -2.92
CA ASP A 241 -39.98 0.65 -1.69
C ASP A 241 -39.37 1.43 -0.48
N VAL A 242 -38.47 2.34 -0.76
CA VAL A 242 -37.84 3.21 0.25
C VAL A 242 -38.61 4.54 0.28
N SER A 243 -39.03 4.94 1.45
CA SER A 243 -39.67 6.26 1.66
C SER A 243 -38.65 7.39 1.50
N ARG A 244 -39.15 8.60 1.21
CA ARG A 244 -38.32 9.80 1.12
C ARG A 244 -37.51 10.02 2.40
N ASP A 245 -38.15 9.89 3.55
CA ASP A 245 -37.53 10.18 4.86
C ASP A 245 -36.45 9.14 5.23
N GLU A 246 -36.69 7.86 4.94
CA GLU A 246 -35.69 6.79 5.10
C GLU A 246 -34.47 7.05 4.20
N TYR A 247 -34.70 7.45 2.95
CA TYR A 247 -33.64 7.79 2.03
C TYR A 247 -32.81 8.99 2.52
N VAL A 248 -33.45 10.06 2.95
CA VAL A 248 -32.78 11.25 3.51
C VAL A 248 -31.96 10.89 4.74
N HIS A 249 -32.54 10.11 5.65
CA HIS A 249 -31.85 9.65 6.85
C HIS A 249 -30.60 8.82 6.51
N ALA A 250 -30.76 7.85 5.59
CA ALA A 250 -29.65 7.00 5.15
C ALA A 250 -28.50 7.80 4.50
N CYS A 251 -28.84 8.78 3.66
CA CYS A 251 -27.84 9.65 3.04
C CYS A 251 -27.06 10.45 4.10
N ARG A 252 -27.76 11.10 5.02
CA ARG A 252 -27.12 11.90 6.08
C ARG A 252 -26.23 11.05 6.98
N GLU A 253 -26.74 9.90 7.39
CA GLU A 253 -25.98 9.00 8.26
C GLU A 253 -24.72 8.49 7.58
N TYR A 254 -24.83 8.02 6.34
CA TYR A 254 -23.69 7.54 5.58
C TYR A 254 -22.65 8.64 5.37
N ILE A 255 -23.04 9.80 4.84
CA ILE A 255 -22.14 10.94 4.62
C ILE A 255 -21.40 11.28 5.91
N ARG A 256 -22.11 11.42 7.02
CA ARG A 256 -21.53 11.75 8.32
C ARG A 256 -20.51 10.70 8.81
N LYS A 257 -20.84 9.40 8.68
CA LYS A 257 -19.96 8.30 9.11
C LYS A 257 -18.76 8.19 8.21
N ALA A 258 -18.95 8.19 6.89
CA ALA A 258 -17.88 8.04 5.90
C ALA A 258 -16.89 9.22 5.98
N THR A 259 -17.38 10.47 6.05
CA THR A 259 -16.54 11.66 6.26
C THR A 259 -15.63 11.50 7.47
N LYS A 260 -16.20 11.10 8.60
CA LYS A 260 -15.43 10.94 9.85
C LYS A 260 -14.32 9.89 9.72
N LEU A 261 -14.58 8.79 9.00
CA LEU A 261 -13.58 7.73 8.81
C LEU A 261 -12.50 8.15 7.82
N ILE A 262 -12.88 8.79 6.71
CA ILE A 262 -11.96 9.33 5.72
C ILE A 262 -11.01 10.34 6.38
N ASP A 263 -11.54 11.29 7.14
CA ASP A 263 -10.75 12.32 7.80
C ASP A 263 -9.79 11.71 8.84
N ARG A 264 -10.27 10.77 9.66
CA ARG A 264 -9.43 10.13 10.67
C ARG A 264 -8.27 9.35 10.02
N ARG A 265 -8.60 8.53 9.03
CA ARG A 265 -7.59 7.74 8.33
C ARG A 265 -6.60 8.64 7.60
N GLY A 266 -7.08 9.67 6.87
CA GLY A 266 -6.22 10.63 6.18
C GLY A 266 -5.26 11.34 7.13
N LYS A 267 -5.74 11.79 8.28
CA LYS A 267 -4.89 12.42 9.32
C LYS A 267 -3.83 11.45 9.86
N ARG A 268 -4.18 10.19 10.11
CA ARG A 268 -3.17 9.19 10.52
C ARG A 268 -2.13 8.93 9.45
N MET A 269 -2.56 8.77 8.20
CA MET A 269 -1.66 8.57 7.06
C MET A 269 -0.65 9.73 6.93
N MET A 270 -1.12 10.95 6.94
CA MET A 270 -0.26 12.12 6.79
C MET A 270 0.60 12.37 8.03
N HIS A 271 0.09 12.10 9.22
CA HIS A 271 0.86 12.16 10.45
C HIS A 271 2.05 11.18 10.43
N GLU A 272 1.84 9.94 9.97
CA GLU A 272 2.92 8.96 9.85
C GLU A 272 4.00 9.43 8.87
N ILE A 273 3.62 9.99 7.71
CA ILE A 273 4.58 10.59 6.77
C ILE A 273 5.34 11.76 7.43
N ALA A 274 4.64 12.65 8.15
CA ALA A 274 5.30 13.75 8.85
C ALA A 274 6.29 13.24 9.91
N MET A 275 5.95 12.17 10.62
CA MET A 275 6.85 11.53 11.58
C MET A 275 8.07 10.90 10.91
N GLN A 276 7.91 10.25 9.75
CA GLN A 276 9.01 9.73 8.96
C GLN A 276 9.94 10.87 8.52
N ASN A 277 9.39 11.99 8.03
CA ASN A 277 10.18 13.17 7.66
C ASN A 277 10.97 13.73 8.84
N ARG A 278 10.34 13.89 10.01
CA ARG A 278 11.03 14.35 11.24
C ARG A 278 12.15 13.40 11.65
N ARG A 279 11.91 12.07 11.57
CA ARG A 279 12.97 11.08 11.86
C ARG A 279 14.14 11.24 10.89
N ARG A 280 13.89 11.45 9.59
CA ARG A 280 14.91 11.70 8.56
C ARG A 280 15.69 13.00 8.86
N GLU A 281 15.01 14.09 9.19
CA GLU A 281 15.65 15.37 9.55
C GLU A 281 16.50 15.25 10.80
N CYS A 282 16.01 14.59 11.85
CA CYS A 282 16.79 14.32 13.06
C CYS A 282 18.06 13.51 12.77
N ARG A 283 17.97 12.51 11.88
CA ARG A 283 19.14 11.72 11.45
C ARG A 283 20.15 12.56 10.68
N ARG A 284 19.70 13.40 9.75
CA ARG A 284 20.57 14.33 9.01
C ARG A 284 21.25 15.37 9.91
N GLY A 285 20.56 15.80 10.98
CA GLY A 285 21.11 16.75 11.97
C GLY A 285 22.15 16.17 12.93
N VAL A 286 22.13 14.88 13.17
CA VAL A 286 23.12 14.16 13.97
C VAL A 286 24.24 13.67 13.05
N GLY A 287 25.07 14.55 12.53
CA GLY A 287 26.14 14.30 11.56
C GLY A 287 26.96 13.02 11.83
N GLY A 288 26.33 11.87 11.65
CA GLY A 288 27.00 10.57 11.64
C GLY A 288 27.90 10.45 10.40
N PRO A 289 28.93 9.60 10.45
CA PRO A 289 29.75 9.35 9.28
C PRO A 289 28.89 8.79 8.14
N PRO A 290 29.04 9.30 6.89
CA PRO A 290 28.24 8.85 5.77
C PRO A 290 28.44 7.36 5.53
N ILE A 291 27.36 6.63 5.27
CA ILE A 291 27.45 5.24 4.83
C ILE A 291 27.93 5.25 3.38
N THR A 292 29.05 4.62 3.11
CA THR A 292 29.62 4.54 1.76
C THR A 292 29.52 3.14 1.16
N ARG A 293 29.39 2.11 2.02
CA ARG A 293 29.35 0.72 1.58
C ARG A 293 28.57 -0.16 2.55
N ILE A 294 27.78 -1.10 2.01
CA ILE A 294 27.03 -2.10 2.74
C ILE A 294 27.40 -3.47 2.15
N GLU A 295 27.77 -4.39 3.00
CA GLU A 295 28.07 -5.78 2.66
C GLU A 295 27.14 -6.68 3.46
N TYR A 296 26.56 -7.67 2.81
CA TYR A 296 25.67 -8.66 3.44
C TYR A 296 26.07 -10.05 2.98
N GLY A 297 26.03 -10.98 3.92
CA GLY A 297 26.19 -12.40 3.67
C GLY A 297 25.10 -13.20 4.36
N GLU A 298 24.58 -14.19 3.67
CA GLU A 298 23.60 -15.12 4.21
C GLU A 298 24.00 -16.54 3.90
N SER A 299 23.92 -17.42 4.89
CA SER A 299 24.14 -18.85 4.76
C SER A 299 23.15 -19.61 5.60
N GLY A 300 22.68 -20.76 5.13
CA GLY A 300 21.73 -21.61 5.86
C GLY A 300 22.04 -23.09 5.61
N TYR A 301 21.32 -23.94 6.35
CA TYR A 301 21.45 -25.38 6.21
C TYR A 301 20.94 -25.85 4.85
N PHE A 302 19.95 -25.13 4.29
CA PHE A 302 19.38 -25.41 2.99
C PHE A 302 19.61 -24.20 2.06
N GLY A 303 20.42 -24.36 1.03
CA GLY A 303 20.62 -23.35 0.01
C GLY A 303 22.09 -22.97 -0.21
N ARG A 304 22.31 -22.14 -1.20
CA ARG A 304 23.65 -21.58 -1.49
C ARG A 304 23.84 -20.32 -0.66
N PRO A 305 25.04 -20.09 -0.11
CA PRO A 305 25.33 -18.80 0.49
C PRO A 305 25.07 -17.68 -0.51
N THR A 306 24.44 -16.63 -0.04
CA THR A 306 24.12 -15.45 -0.84
C THR A 306 24.86 -14.27 -0.27
N GLU A 307 25.50 -13.50 -1.10
CA GLU A 307 26.20 -12.29 -0.71
C GLU A 307 25.74 -11.11 -1.57
N PHE A 308 25.70 -9.92 -1.02
CA PHE A 308 25.59 -8.72 -1.83
C PHE A 308 26.47 -7.59 -1.30
N VAL A 309 26.87 -6.72 -2.21
CA VAL A 309 27.63 -5.51 -1.91
C VAL A 309 26.96 -4.32 -2.59
N ILE A 310 26.67 -3.31 -1.78
CA ILE A 310 26.17 -2.01 -2.22
C ILE A 310 27.28 -1.00 -2.00
N ASP A 311 27.83 -0.43 -3.06
CA ASP A 311 28.66 0.76 -2.98
C ASP A 311 27.73 1.96 -3.07
N VAL A 312 27.48 2.57 -1.91
CA VAL A 312 26.55 3.69 -1.78
C VAL A 312 27.10 4.94 -2.44
N GLU A 313 28.43 5.15 -2.41
CA GLU A 313 29.08 6.31 -3.01
C GLU A 313 29.09 6.21 -4.54
N ALA A 314 29.45 5.06 -5.10
CA ALA A 314 29.41 4.83 -6.53
C ALA A 314 27.98 4.58 -7.07
N GLY A 315 27.03 4.21 -6.20
CA GLY A 315 25.68 3.79 -6.57
C GLY A 315 25.69 2.49 -7.37
N THR A 316 26.48 1.53 -6.94
CA THR A 316 26.55 0.23 -7.61
C THR A 316 26.12 -0.89 -6.66
N PHE A 317 25.53 -1.91 -7.24
CA PHE A 317 25.10 -3.13 -6.57
C PHE A 317 25.68 -4.34 -7.28
N THR A 318 26.19 -5.28 -6.51
CA THR A 318 26.60 -6.62 -6.97
C THR A 318 26.05 -7.66 -6.02
N CYS A 319 25.66 -8.80 -6.55
CA CYS A 319 25.31 -9.97 -5.75
C CYS A 319 26.10 -11.18 -6.20
N GLY A 320 26.31 -12.12 -5.30
CA GLY A 320 27.04 -13.36 -5.54
C GLY A 320 26.31 -14.54 -4.91
N GLU A 321 26.39 -15.68 -5.58
CA GLU A 321 26.01 -16.97 -5.03
C GLU A 321 27.28 -17.75 -4.71
N GLY A 322 27.37 -18.21 -3.48
CA GLY A 322 28.47 -19.07 -3.05
C GLY A 322 28.35 -20.49 -3.61
N PRO A 323 29.38 -21.31 -3.41
CA PRO A 323 29.36 -22.71 -3.84
C PRO A 323 28.29 -23.50 -3.08
N GLU A 324 27.75 -24.54 -3.72
CA GLU A 324 26.92 -25.51 -3.01
C GLU A 324 27.69 -26.16 -1.85
N MET A 325 27.01 -26.45 -0.74
CA MET A 325 27.60 -27.12 0.44
C MET A 325 28.34 -28.42 0.09
N THR A 326 27.96 -29.06 -1.03
CA THR A 326 28.60 -30.29 -1.56
C THR A 326 29.92 -30.03 -2.29
N CYS A 327 30.27 -28.77 -2.56
CA CYS A 327 31.48 -28.40 -3.31
C CYS A 327 32.20 -27.20 -2.66
N PRO A 328 32.80 -27.36 -1.45
CA PRO A 328 33.32 -26.25 -0.64
C PRO A 328 34.53 -25.48 -1.28
N ASP A 329 35.14 -26.03 -2.29
CA ASP A 329 36.29 -25.38 -3.00
C ASP A 329 35.81 -24.42 -4.11
N GLY A 330 34.53 -24.25 -4.30
CA GLY A 330 33.94 -23.31 -5.26
C GLY A 330 34.14 -21.85 -4.83
N LYS A 331 34.32 -20.97 -5.82
CA LYS A 331 34.34 -19.52 -5.59
C LYS A 331 32.94 -18.92 -5.75
N THR A 332 32.64 -17.90 -4.95
CA THR A 332 31.44 -17.08 -5.15
C THR A 332 31.41 -16.53 -6.58
N THR A 333 30.30 -16.76 -7.27
CA THR A 333 30.07 -16.22 -8.62
C THR A 333 29.34 -14.90 -8.48
N TRP A 334 29.98 -13.80 -8.85
CA TRP A 334 29.44 -12.44 -8.75
C TRP A 334 28.72 -12.02 -10.03
N SER A 335 27.58 -11.36 -9.88
CA SER A 335 26.89 -10.69 -10.97
C SER A 335 27.71 -9.49 -11.49
N PRO A 336 27.54 -9.09 -12.75
CA PRO A 336 28.03 -7.78 -13.18
C PRO A 336 27.43 -6.67 -12.29
N PRO A 337 28.22 -5.63 -11.97
CA PRO A 337 27.70 -4.53 -11.17
C PRO A 337 26.57 -3.80 -11.90
N TRP A 338 25.42 -3.71 -11.24
CA TRP A 338 24.34 -2.85 -11.68
C TRP A 338 24.56 -1.44 -11.12
N LYS A 339 24.36 -0.43 -11.94
CA LYS A 339 24.53 0.98 -11.54
C LYS A 339 23.17 1.68 -11.43
N VAL A 340 22.95 2.36 -10.30
CA VAL A 340 21.81 3.23 -10.10
C VAL A 340 21.85 4.36 -11.12
N PRO A 341 20.79 4.60 -11.93
CA PRO A 341 20.69 5.74 -12.82
C PRO A 341 20.85 7.06 -12.06
N ASP A 342 21.47 8.05 -12.68
CA ASP A 342 21.69 9.34 -12.01
C ASP A 342 20.39 10.04 -11.61
N CYS A 343 19.30 9.85 -12.38
CA CYS A 343 17.96 10.36 -12.04
C CYS A 343 17.35 9.71 -10.79
N ASP A 344 17.76 8.50 -10.43
CA ASP A 344 17.24 7.74 -9.29
C ASP A 344 18.16 7.84 -8.07
N ARG A 345 19.27 8.58 -8.19
CA ARG A 345 20.30 8.65 -7.15
C ARG A 345 19.78 9.20 -5.82
N ALA A 346 18.98 10.24 -5.86
CA ALA A 346 18.38 10.84 -4.66
C ALA A 346 17.49 9.84 -3.92
N ARG A 347 16.65 9.12 -4.67
CA ARG A 347 15.76 8.08 -4.12
C ARG A 347 16.53 6.88 -3.56
N PHE A 348 17.60 6.46 -4.24
CA PHE A 348 18.48 5.43 -3.72
C PHE A 348 19.06 5.80 -2.35
N MET A 349 19.59 7.03 -2.22
CA MET A 349 20.12 7.53 -0.96
C MET A 349 19.04 7.57 0.14
N GLU A 350 17.84 7.98 -0.20
CA GLU A 350 16.68 7.98 0.71
C GLU A 350 16.37 6.57 1.23
N ILE A 351 16.32 5.56 0.37
CA ILE A 351 16.07 4.17 0.77
C ILE A 351 17.20 3.65 1.66
N VAL A 352 18.46 3.98 1.36
CA VAL A 352 19.61 3.62 2.22
C VAL A 352 19.48 4.25 3.60
N GLU A 353 19.05 5.51 3.69
CA GLU A 353 18.80 6.20 4.95
C GLU A 353 17.64 5.56 5.74
N ASP A 354 16.58 5.14 5.06
CA ASP A 354 15.39 4.52 5.66
C ASP A 354 15.71 3.16 6.31
N CYS A 355 16.71 2.43 5.80
CA CYS A 355 17.18 1.18 6.42
C CYS A 355 17.70 1.38 7.85
N ASP A 356 18.12 2.59 8.22
CA ASP A 356 18.59 2.98 9.58
C ASP A 356 19.60 2.01 10.20
N PHE A 357 20.50 1.47 9.39
CA PHE A 357 21.49 0.45 9.79
C PHE A 357 22.26 0.78 11.06
N LEU A 358 22.47 2.06 11.34
CA LEU A 358 23.23 2.49 12.51
C LEU A 358 22.47 2.34 13.83
N ALA A 359 21.14 2.27 13.77
CA ALA A 359 20.28 2.06 14.94
C ALA A 359 20.02 0.57 15.25
N TRP A 360 20.46 -0.33 14.37
CA TRP A 360 20.24 -1.76 14.59
C TRP A 360 21.02 -2.30 15.78
N GLN A 361 20.50 -3.37 16.40
CA GLN A 361 21.24 -4.13 17.41
C GLN A 361 22.39 -4.90 16.75
N ASP A 362 23.45 -5.19 17.51
CA ASP A 362 24.60 -5.93 16.96
C ASP A 362 24.27 -7.42 16.71
N ARG A 363 23.23 -7.93 17.38
CA ARG A 363 22.85 -9.33 17.30
C ARG A 363 21.33 -9.52 17.33
N TYR A 364 20.86 -10.36 16.41
CA TYR A 364 19.49 -10.85 16.35
C TYR A 364 19.52 -12.37 16.41
N ARG A 365 18.81 -12.98 17.35
CA ARG A 365 18.86 -14.42 17.53
C ARG A 365 17.50 -15.00 17.89
N ARG A 366 17.12 -16.07 17.17
CA ARG A 366 16.02 -16.96 17.52
C ARG A 366 16.55 -18.40 17.41
N GLY A 367 16.49 -19.18 18.49
CA GLY A 367 17.02 -20.53 18.47
C GLY A 367 16.22 -21.44 17.55
N CYS A 368 16.90 -22.09 16.61
CA CYS A 368 16.37 -23.13 15.74
C CYS A 368 17.49 -24.11 15.38
N CYS A 369 17.18 -25.38 15.11
CA CYS A 369 18.20 -26.38 14.81
C CYS A 369 18.79 -26.25 13.40
N ASP A 370 18.01 -25.73 12.42
CA ASP A 370 18.36 -25.72 10.99
C ASP A 370 18.11 -24.34 10.40
N GLY A 371 18.80 -23.34 10.92
CA GLY A 371 18.49 -21.96 10.66
C GLY A 371 19.35 -21.24 9.65
N THR A 372 18.94 -20.03 9.31
CA THR A 372 19.65 -19.07 8.47
C THR A 372 20.55 -18.20 9.35
N TYR A 373 21.83 -18.11 8.97
CA TYR A 373 22.80 -17.20 9.55
C TYR A 373 23.06 -16.07 8.58
N TRP A 374 23.04 -14.83 9.06
CA TRP A 374 23.36 -13.68 8.23
C TRP A 374 24.28 -12.71 8.96
N ASP A 375 25.04 -11.99 8.20
CA ASP A 375 25.86 -10.88 8.68
C ASP A 375 25.72 -9.66 7.76
N LEU A 376 25.77 -8.48 8.36
CA LEU A 376 25.70 -7.21 7.67
C LEU A 376 26.83 -6.31 8.19
N LYS A 377 27.58 -5.73 7.26
CA LYS A 377 28.64 -4.79 7.56
C LYS A 377 28.37 -3.45 6.89
N VAL A 378 28.33 -2.39 7.69
CA VAL A 378 28.09 -1.02 7.24
C VAL A 378 29.38 -0.23 7.39
N MET A 379 29.80 0.47 6.35
CA MET A 379 31.11 1.12 6.29
C MET A 379 31.00 2.59 5.87
N SER A 380 31.99 3.37 6.34
CA SER A 380 32.30 4.72 5.87
C SER A 380 33.75 4.75 5.40
N GLY A 381 33.97 4.81 4.09
CA GLY A 381 35.30 4.57 3.53
C GLY A 381 35.84 3.20 3.92
N SER A 382 37.02 3.16 4.52
CA SER A 382 37.64 1.94 5.05
C SER A 382 37.20 1.57 6.47
N ARG A 383 36.45 2.45 7.15
CA ARG A 383 36.05 2.26 8.55
C ARG A 383 34.74 1.51 8.63
N THR A 384 34.72 0.39 9.37
CA THR A 384 33.48 -0.27 9.75
C THR A 384 32.73 0.55 10.80
N LEU A 385 31.50 0.94 10.50
CA LEU A 385 30.59 1.65 11.40
C LEU A 385 29.80 0.66 12.26
N ARG A 386 29.31 -0.40 11.64
CA ARG A 386 28.51 -1.46 12.29
C ARG A 386 28.87 -2.82 11.68
N GLU A 387 28.84 -3.83 12.52
CA GLU A 387 28.89 -5.24 12.14
C GLU A 387 27.77 -5.93 12.92
N ILE A 388 26.79 -6.45 12.21
CA ILE A 388 25.53 -6.94 12.74
C ILE A 388 25.39 -8.39 12.30
N ARG A 389 24.94 -9.24 13.19
CA ARG A 389 24.78 -10.68 12.91
C ARG A 389 23.40 -11.15 13.32
N GLY A 390 22.83 -12.05 12.54
CA GLY A 390 21.55 -12.65 12.85
C GLY A 390 21.55 -14.18 12.68
N GLU A 391 20.66 -14.81 13.44
CA GLU A 391 20.39 -16.23 13.39
C GLU A 391 18.88 -16.37 13.50
N ASN A 392 18.19 -16.73 12.39
CA ASN A 392 16.74 -16.92 12.29
C ASN A 392 15.90 -15.72 12.82
N ARG A 393 16.45 -14.55 12.86
CA ARG A 393 15.78 -13.34 13.27
C ARG A 393 16.36 -12.14 12.53
N TRP A 394 15.48 -11.29 12.03
CA TRP A 394 15.80 -10.06 11.35
C TRP A 394 15.29 -8.85 12.15
N PRO A 395 15.86 -7.66 11.97
CA PRO A 395 15.34 -6.42 12.56
C PRO A 395 13.97 -6.07 11.96
N ASP A 396 13.19 -5.27 12.69
CA ASP A 396 11.88 -4.79 12.22
C ASP A 396 12.00 -3.95 10.92
N GLN A 397 13.16 -3.30 10.71
CA GLN A 397 13.48 -2.53 9.51
C GLN A 397 13.94 -3.40 8.32
N TRP A 398 13.89 -4.73 8.41
CA TRP A 398 14.33 -5.62 7.32
C TRP A 398 13.53 -5.40 6.02
N THR A 399 12.29 -4.97 6.13
CA THR A 399 11.46 -4.59 4.99
C THR A 399 12.08 -3.50 4.12
N GLU A 400 12.81 -2.55 4.73
CA GLU A 400 13.50 -1.49 4.00
C GLU A 400 14.73 -2.02 3.26
N VAL A 401 15.42 -3.02 3.80
CA VAL A 401 16.52 -3.71 3.08
C VAL A 401 15.97 -4.45 1.86
N VAL A 402 14.86 -5.15 2.01
CA VAL A 402 14.18 -5.80 0.87
C VAL A 402 13.78 -4.78 -0.18
N ARG A 403 13.29 -3.61 0.24
CA ARG A 403 12.98 -2.49 -0.65
C ARG A 403 14.22 -1.99 -1.37
N LEU A 404 15.34 -1.81 -0.65
CA LEU A 404 16.64 -1.41 -1.23
C LEU A 404 17.13 -2.41 -2.27
N LEU A 405 17.03 -3.71 -1.98
CA LEU A 405 17.45 -4.76 -2.90
C LEU A 405 16.55 -4.84 -4.14
N ARG A 406 15.25 -4.67 -3.97
CA ARG A 406 14.31 -4.55 -5.10
C ARG A 406 14.63 -3.35 -5.97
N PHE A 407 14.93 -2.21 -5.36
CA PHE A 407 15.36 -1.02 -6.08
C PHE A 407 16.64 -1.25 -6.88
N CYS A 408 17.59 -1.99 -6.33
CA CYS A 408 18.83 -2.39 -6.99
C CYS A 408 18.64 -3.51 -8.04
N HIS A 409 17.43 -3.92 -8.36
CA HIS A 409 17.15 -5.03 -9.30
C HIS A 409 17.89 -6.32 -8.96
N SER A 410 18.04 -6.60 -7.67
CA SER A 410 18.71 -7.82 -7.22
C SER A 410 18.02 -9.06 -7.81
N PRO A 411 18.74 -9.94 -8.52
CA PRO A 411 18.20 -11.23 -8.92
C PRO A 411 18.06 -12.20 -7.76
N VAL A 412 18.59 -11.83 -6.58
CA VAL A 412 18.57 -12.65 -5.39
C VAL A 412 17.17 -12.62 -4.79
N ASN A 413 16.53 -13.75 -4.80
CA ASN A 413 15.33 -14.01 -4.03
C ASN A 413 15.74 -14.15 -2.56
N LEU A 414 15.84 -13.05 -1.83
CA LEU A 414 15.94 -13.06 -0.36
C LEU A 414 14.60 -13.47 0.29
N PHE A 415 13.81 -14.26 -0.42
CA PHE A 415 12.50 -14.74 0.01
C PHE A 415 12.59 -15.68 1.21
N ASN A 416 13.72 -16.33 1.45
CA ASN A 416 13.85 -17.21 2.61
C ASN A 416 13.64 -16.45 3.93
N GLY A 417 14.20 -15.24 4.06
CA GLY A 417 14.00 -14.42 5.27
C GLY A 417 12.56 -13.91 5.47
N LEU A 418 11.80 -13.68 4.41
CA LEU A 418 10.38 -13.25 4.51
C LEU A 418 9.45 -14.42 4.82
N TYR A 419 9.74 -15.63 4.33
CA TYR A 419 8.94 -16.82 4.65
C TYR A 419 9.08 -17.22 6.11
N GLU A 420 10.26 -17.11 6.70
CA GLU A 420 10.49 -17.49 8.10
C GLU A 420 9.95 -16.46 9.11
N LEU A 421 9.84 -15.18 8.73
CA LEU A 421 9.19 -14.15 9.57
C LEU A 421 7.69 -14.39 9.78
N ASN A 422 7.06 -15.20 8.94
CA ASN A 422 5.60 -15.39 8.94
C ASN A 422 5.12 -16.76 9.40
N LEU A 423 6.00 -17.73 9.68
CA LEU A 423 5.56 -19.12 9.84
C LEU A 423 5.58 -19.68 11.26
N TYR A 424 6.11 -18.98 12.27
CA TYR A 424 6.22 -19.55 13.62
C TYR A 424 5.96 -18.52 14.74
N ASP A 425 4.74 -18.01 14.84
CA ASP A 425 4.12 -17.64 16.10
C ASP A 425 2.90 -18.56 16.33
N GLU A 426 3.18 -19.86 16.41
CA GLU A 426 2.29 -20.82 17.04
C GLU A 426 2.59 -20.82 18.54
N ASP A 427 1.95 -19.91 19.28
CA ASP A 427 1.68 -20.14 20.68
C ASP A 427 0.31 -20.85 20.78
N GLU A 428 0.38 -22.07 21.24
CA GLU A 428 -0.74 -22.91 21.63
C GLU A 428 -1.66 -22.17 22.60
N GLY A 429 -2.92 -22.09 22.29
CA GLY A 429 -3.93 -21.49 23.16
C GLY A 429 -5.35 -21.76 22.70
N SER A 430 -5.82 -22.99 22.97
CA SER A 430 -7.18 -23.43 23.31
C SER A 430 -8.37 -22.95 22.47
N ASP A 431 -8.99 -23.96 21.88
CA ASP A 431 -10.42 -24.09 21.60
C ASP A 431 -11.32 -23.34 22.60
N GLU A 432 -12.31 -22.60 22.07
CA GLU A 432 -13.71 -22.75 22.45
C GLU A 432 -14.57 -21.64 21.80
N ASP A 433 -15.62 -22.10 21.11
CA ASP A 433 -16.91 -21.44 20.89
C ASP A 433 -17.00 -20.08 20.20
N ASP A 434 -17.19 -20.09 18.89
CA ASP A 434 -17.96 -19.04 18.20
C ASP A 434 -19.00 -19.62 17.23
N CYS A 435 -20.01 -20.23 17.84
CA CYS A 435 -21.37 -20.22 17.28
C CYS A 435 -22.03 -18.93 17.77
N PHE A 436 -22.25 -17.93 16.88
CA PHE A 436 -23.39 -17.03 16.92
C PHE A 436 -23.17 -15.84 15.98
N TYR A 437 -24.08 -15.74 15.11
CA TYR A 437 -24.61 -14.70 14.24
C TYR A 437 -24.51 -15.06 12.76
N ASP A 438 -25.34 -16.05 12.45
CA ASP A 438 -25.95 -16.23 11.14
C ASP A 438 -27.28 -15.47 11.21
N ASP A 439 -27.32 -14.23 10.72
CA ASP A 439 -28.58 -13.65 10.29
C ASP A 439 -28.32 -12.39 9.44
N ASP A 440 -29.03 -12.34 8.32
CA ASP A 440 -29.26 -11.21 7.44
C ASP A 440 -28.22 -10.86 6.37
N LEU A 441 -27.98 -11.80 5.46
CA LEU A 441 -27.81 -11.42 4.06
C LEU A 441 -29.14 -11.69 3.34
N PRO A 442 -29.63 -10.78 2.49
CA PRO A 442 -30.83 -11.05 1.71
C PRO A 442 -30.60 -12.28 0.84
N ASP A 443 -31.57 -13.20 0.88
CA ASP A 443 -31.64 -14.35 -0.01
C ASP A 443 -31.44 -13.90 -1.45
N GLU A 444 -30.54 -14.58 -2.15
CA GLU A 444 -30.43 -14.48 -3.61
C GLU A 444 -31.67 -15.10 -4.22
N ASP A 445 -32.71 -14.30 -4.43
CA ASP A 445 -33.77 -14.52 -5.42
C ASP A 445 -34.68 -13.28 -5.47
N ALA A 446 -34.26 -12.26 -6.25
CA ALA A 446 -35.13 -11.27 -6.86
C ALA A 446 -34.38 -10.46 -7.93
#